data_481844516f69167fc5d4a0dd1198c86d
#
_entry.id   481844516f69167fc5d4a0dd1198c86d
#
_cell.length_a   1.000
_cell.length_b   1.000
_cell.length_c   1.000
_cell.angle_alpha   90.00
_cell.angle_beta   90.00
_cell.angle_gamma   90.00
#
_symmetry.space_group_name_H-M   'P 1'
#
loop_
_entity.id
_entity.type
_entity.pdbx_description
1 polymer ?
#
loop_
_entity_poly.entity_id
_entity_poly.type
_entity_poly.pdbx_seq_one_letter_code
_entity_poly.pdbx_strand_id
1 'polypeptide(L)'
;SDNRRNHPFLIWAPFDAPSRTWRYGEFHAAVGALAAGLARRGVKCGDPVLIHLDNCIETMLAWFACVELGAIAVTTNTRSAGAEMNYFASHCGAVAAITQPAYAEMVSAHCKDLRWIAVTAYDAGAPPARAPSRADSFEALFADPADRPRRATDPSASCSVQYTSGTTSRPKAVLWTHANALWGAKVNAAHEDLHTSDVHQTYLPLFHTNALAYSMLASLWVGASCVIQPRFSASRFWRSALEHGCTWTSTIPFCMKALLEHDIPKDHKFRLWGTAVNDPPAFAGFGIKIIGWWGMTETITHGIVGEVDQPNLPMSIGRAACEYAIRITDDDGRPTEVGGTGNLAIEGVPGLSLFKEYLHNEKATRESFDEHGFFLTGDRVTLLENGSVRFGDRAKDMLKVGGENVAASEIEQVIALVSGVREAAVVGKRHPMLDEVPVVFIIPQGGVDKLPHDLHDSVMMACRSSLADFKVPREIRFVDELPRSTLEKVAKAELRKLLG
;
A
#
# COMPACT_ATOMS: atom_id res chain seq x y z
N SER A 1 -20.86 -18.45 -3.21
CA SER A 1 -21.91 -19.28 -3.80
C SER A 1 -21.37 -20.67 -4.09
N ASP A 2 -22.23 -21.71 -4.02
CA ASP A 2 -21.84 -23.11 -4.25
C ASP A 2 -21.14 -23.33 -5.61
N ASN A 3 -21.46 -22.51 -6.60
CA ASN A 3 -20.84 -22.54 -7.93
C ASN A 3 -19.34 -22.23 -7.96
N ARG A 4 -18.79 -21.60 -6.90
CA ARG A 4 -17.36 -21.21 -6.84
C ARG A 4 -16.52 -22.08 -5.91
N ARG A 5 -17.09 -23.02 -5.16
CA ARG A 5 -16.34 -23.84 -4.19
C ARG A 5 -15.09 -24.49 -4.78
N ASN A 6 -15.18 -24.96 -6.02
CA ASN A 6 -14.09 -25.66 -6.70
C ASN A 6 -13.20 -24.74 -7.56
N HIS A 7 -13.51 -23.46 -7.64
CA HIS A 7 -12.68 -22.51 -8.39
C HIS A 7 -11.41 -22.17 -7.59
N PRO A 8 -10.22 -22.04 -8.24
CA PRO A 8 -9.02 -21.51 -7.59
C PRO A 8 -9.29 -20.13 -7.01
N PHE A 9 -8.93 -19.95 -5.74
CA PHE A 9 -8.99 -18.63 -5.10
C PHE A 9 -7.59 -18.07 -4.89
N LEU A 10 -6.78 -18.71 -4.04
CA LEU A 10 -5.41 -18.30 -3.77
C LEU A 10 -4.43 -19.33 -4.32
N ILE A 11 -3.45 -18.85 -5.03
CA ILE A 11 -2.33 -19.65 -5.52
C ILE A 11 -1.08 -19.11 -4.83
N TRP A 12 -0.61 -19.87 -3.84
CA TRP A 12 0.64 -19.57 -3.20
C TRP A 12 1.80 -19.96 -4.12
N ALA A 13 2.59 -18.99 -4.55
CA ALA A 13 3.73 -19.15 -5.45
C ALA A 13 5.04 -18.76 -4.74
N PRO A 14 5.57 -19.63 -3.85
CA PRO A 14 6.84 -19.39 -3.17
C PRO A 14 8.01 -19.43 -4.16
N PHE A 15 9.17 -18.88 -3.76
CA PHE A 15 10.30 -18.79 -4.66
C PHE A 15 11.06 -20.13 -4.82
N ASP A 16 11.05 -20.95 -3.81
CA ASP A 16 11.91 -22.11 -3.67
C ASP A 16 11.15 -23.43 -3.42
N ALA A 17 9.83 -23.43 -3.68
CA ALA A 17 8.98 -24.60 -3.61
C ALA A 17 7.89 -24.56 -4.69
N PRO A 18 7.23 -25.68 -5.01
CA PRO A 18 6.09 -25.70 -5.92
C PRO A 18 4.92 -24.85 -5.45
N SER A 19 4.19 -24.27 -6.38
CA SER A 19 2.97 -23.53 -6.10
C SER A 19 1.88 -24.43 -5.50
N ARG A 20 1.08 -23.88 -4.58
CA ARG A 20 -0.07 -24.55 -4.00
C ARG A 20 -1.34 -23.74 -4.25
N THR A 21 -2.33 -24.40 -4.83
CA THR A 21 -3.65 -23.81 -5.07
C THR A 21 -4.61 -24.10 -3.93
N TRP A 22 -5.24 -23.05 -3.42
CA TRP A 22 -6.36 -23.11 -2.49
C TRP A 22 -7.64 -22.78 -3.24
N ARG A 23 -8.59 -23.72 -3.25
CA ARG A 23 -9.92 -23.46 -3.80
C ARG A 23 -10.76 -22.66 -2.83
N TYR A 24 -11.77 -21.95 -3.31
CA TYR A 24 -12.69 -21.18 -2.46
C TYR A 24 -13.24 -22.00 -1.29
N GLY A 25 -13.69 -23.23 -1.55
CA GLY A 25 -14.21 -24.10 -0.52
C GLY A 25 -13.21 -24.57 0.52
N GLU A 26 -11.98 -24.86 0.08
CA GLU A 26 -10.87 -25.25 0.97
C GLU A 26 -10.45 -24.07 1.87
N PHE A 27 -10.30 -22.90 1.26
CA PHE A 27 -9.94 -21.68 1.98
C PHE A 27 -11.01 -21.31 3.02
N HIS A 28 -12.29 -21.33 2.63
CA HIS A 28 -13.41 -21.08 3.55
C HIS A 28 -13.43 -22.06 4.74
N ALA A 29 -13.23 -23.35 4.48
CA ALA A 29 -13.16 -24.35 5.55
C ALA A 29 -11.99 -24.10 6.51
N ALA A 30 -10.81 -23.75 5.97
CA ALA A 30 -9.62 -23.43 6.78
C ALA A 30 -9.82 -22.14 7.60
N VAL A 31 -10.45 -21.11 7.05
CA VAL A 31 -10.83 -19.89 7.77
C VAL A 31 -11.75 -20.23 8.96
N GLY A 32 -12.79 -21.03 8.72
CA GLY A 32 -13.71 -21.46 9.78
C GLY A 32 -13.00 -22.26 10.90
N ALA A 33 -12.10 -23.16 10.52
CA ALA A 33 -11.32 -23.95 11.48
C ALA A 33 -10.35 -23.09 12.31
N LEU A 34 -9.70 -22.12 11.67
CA LEU A 34 -8.83 -21.17 12.35
C LEU A 34 -9.63 -20.23 13.27
N ALA A 35 -10.78 -19.73 12.83
CA ALA A 35 -11.67 -18.88 13.65
C ALA A 35 -12.14 -19.64 14.92
N ALA A 36 -12.53 -20.92 14.79
CA ALA A 36 -12.86 -21.77 15.92
C ALA A 36 -11.67 -21.92 16.89
N GLY A 37 -10.46 -22.11 16.35
CA GLY A 37 -9.25 -22.23 17.13
C GLY A 37 -8.85 -20.94 17.86
N LEU A 38 -9.00 -19.79 17.23
CA LEU A 38 -8.82 -18.49 17.88
C LEU A 38 -9.79 -18.32 19.07
N ALA A 39 -11.06 -18.66 18.87
CA ALA A 39 -12.06 -18.63 19.93
C ALA A 39 -11.72 -19.56 21.11
N ARG A 40 -11.27 -20.79 20.84
CA ARG A 40 -10.80 -21.74 21.87
C ARG A 40 -9.61 -21.22 22.66
N ARG A 41 -8.78 -20.37 22.06
CA ARG A 41 -7.65 -19.67 22.70
C ARG A 41 -8.05 -18.38 23.39
N GLY A 42 -9.36 -18.12 23.52
CA GLY A 42 -9.92 -17.01 24.26
C GLY A 42 -9.98 -15.67 23.51
N VAL A 43 -9.76 -15.67 22.19
CA VAL A 43 -10.03 -14.49 21.35
C VAL A 43 -11.53 -14.30 21.24
N LYS A 44 -12.00 -13.09 21.51
CA LYS A 44 -13.43 -12.71 21.50
C LYS A 44 -13.71 -11.74 20.37
N CYS A 45 -14.99 -11.53 20.09
CA CYS A 45 -15.45 -10.45 19.23
C CYS A 45 -14.93 -9.10 19.76
N GLY A 46 -14.35 -8.29 18.89
CA GLY A 46 -13.72 -7.00 19.21
C GLY A 46 -12.27 -7.09 19.69
N ASP A 47 -11.74 -8.26 20.01
CA ASP A 47 -10.34 -8.40 20.43
C ASP A 47 -9.40 -8.16 19.24
N PRO A 48 -8.38 -7.29 19.37
CA PRO A 48 -7.36 -7.12 18.34
C PRO A 48 -6.35 -8.27 18.36
N VAL A 49 -6.01 -8.78 17.16
CA VAL A 49 -4.98 -9.80 16.96
C VAL A 49 -3.94 -9.27 15.99
N LEU A 50 -2.68 -9.19 16.42
CA LEU A 50 -1.57 -8.78 15.55
C LEU A 50 -1.30 -9.85 14.49
N ILE A 51 -1.18 -9.42 13.24
CA ILE A 51 -0.74 -10.23 12.11
C ILE A 51 0.55 -9.60 11.58
N HIS A 52 1.68 -10.18 11.98
CA HIS A 52 3.01 -9.69 11.62
C HIS A 52 3.72 -10.73 10.77
N LEU A 53 3.33 -10.75 9.50
CA LEU A 53 3.73 -11.76 8.51
C LEU A 53 4.08 -11.07 7.18
N ASP A 54 5.09 -11.60 6.50
CA ASP A 54 5.27 -11.34 5.07
C ASP A 54 4.10 -11.93 4.27
N ASN A 55 4.09 -11.70 2.95
CA ASN A 55 3.08 -12.30 2.12
C ASN A 55 3.16 -13.83 2.19
N CYS A 56 2.12 -14.45 2.66
CA CYS A 56 1.92 -15.89 2.68
C CYS A 56 0.43 -16.21 2.80
N ILE A 57 0.07 -17.46 2.69
CA ILE A 57 -1.34 -17.89 2.84
C ILE A 57 -1.83 -17.67 4.26
N GLU A 58 -0.97 -17.86 5.24
CA GLU A 58 -1.27 -17.70 6.66
C GLU A 58 -1.70 -16.27 7.00
N THR A 59 -1.15 -15.26 6.29
CA THR A 59 -1.58 -13.85 6.42
C THR A 59 -3.08 -13.71 6.10
N MET A 60 -3.52 -14.31 4.99
CA MET A 60 -4.91 -14.24 4.56
C MET A 60 -5.81 -15.11 5.43
N LEU A 61 -5.38 -16.31 5.80
CA LEU A 61 -6.12 -17.16 6.73
C LEU A 61 -6.34 -16.45 8.07
N ALA A 62 -5.30 -15.84 8.64
CA ALA A 62 -5.37 -15.12 9.91
C ALA A 62 -6.30 -13.90 9.81
N TRP A 63 -6.18 -13.09 8.73
CA TRP A 63 -7.04 -11.92 8.53
C TRP A 63 -8.52 -12.31 8.44
N PHE A 64 -8.85 -13.29 7.58
CA PHE A 64 -10.23 -13.74 7.42
C PHE A 64 -10.77 -14.46 8.66
N ALA A 65 -9.94 -15.22 9.38
CA ALA A 65 -10.36 -15.87 10.62
C ALA A 65 -10.70 -14.87 11.72
N CYS A 66 -9.93 -13.79 11.87
CA CYS A 66 -10.27 -12.68 12.76
C CYS A 66 -11.61 -12.05 12.37
N VAL A 67 -11.77 -11.70 11.09
CA VAL A 67 -13.01 -11.11 10.55
C VAL A 67 -14.21 -12.03 10.74
N GLU A 68 -14.05 -13.32 10.48
CA GLU A 68 -15.09 -14.36 10.68
C GLU A 68 -15.52 -14.47 12.13
N LEU A 69 -14.57 -14.43 13.06
CA LEU A 69 -14.82 -14.46 14.52
C LEU A 69 -15.41 -13.13 15.02
N GLY A 70 -15.24 -12.03 14.29
CA GLY A 70 -15.54 -10.66 14.71
C GLY A 70 -14.45 -10.04 15.57
N ALA A 71 -13.26 -10.64 15.59
CA ALA A 71 -12.05 -10.02 16.12
C ALA A 71 -11.52 -8.98 15.12
N ILE A 72 -10.58 -8.14 15.55
CA ILE A 72 -9.98 -7.10 14.74
C ILE A 72 -8.62 -7.57 14.24
N ALA A 73 -8.48 -7.74 12.93
CA ALA A 73 -7.21 -8.07 12.30
C ALA A 73 -6.29 -6.83 12.26
N VAL A 74 -5.18 -6.85 12.98
CA VAL A 74 -4.21 -5.75 13.04
C VAL A 74 -2.99 -6.12 12.21
N THR A 75 -2.95 -5.68 10.96
CA THR A 75 -1.81 -5.94 10.08
C THR A 75 -0.71 -4.92 10.29
N THR A 76 0.53 -5.39 10.39
CA THR A 76 1.69 -4.56 10.69
C THR A 76 2.81 -4.76 9.69
N ASN A 77 3.57 -3.71 9.42
CA ASN A 77 4.72 -3.78 8.53
C ASN A 77 5.82 -4.66 9.14
N THR A 78 6.29 -5.65 8.40
CA THR A 78 7.31 -6.60 8.83
C THR A 78 8.70 -6.00 9.01
N ARG A 79 8.92 -4.78 8.53
CA ARG A 79 10.15 -4.00 8.80
C ARG A 79 10.08 -3.15 10.06
N SER A 80 8.97 -3.20 10.80
CA SER A 80 8.83 -2.45 12.04
C SER A 80 9.82 -2.93 13.09
N ALA A 81 10.47 -1.97 13.75
CA ALA A 81 11.37 -2.26 14.87
C ALA A 81 10.61 -2.67 16.13
N GLY A 82 11.30 -3.31 17.08
CA GLY A 82 10.69 -3.79 18.32
C GLY A 82 9.93 -2.71 19.12
N ALA A 83 10.43 -1.48 19.15
CA ALA A 83 9.75 -0.36 19.81
C ALA A 83 8.41 0.01 19.14
N GLU A 84 8.35 -0.08 17.80
CA GLU A 84 7.11 0.16 17.06
C GLU A 84 6.12 -0.98 17.28
N MET A 85 6.60 -2.23 17.29
CA MET A 85 5.76 -3.39 17.57
C MET A 85 5.19 -3.33 18.98
N ASN A 86 5.98 -2.90 19.98
CA ASN A 86 5.46 -2.63 21.33
C ASN A 86 4.37 -1.55 21.31
N TYR A 87 4.60 -0.47 20.57
CA TYR A 87 3.59 0.58 20.41
C TYR A 87 2.30 0.04 19.76
N PHE A 88 2.40 -0.70 18.65
CA PHE A 88 1.23 -1.24 17.98
C PHE A 88 0.44 -2.18 18.89
N ALA A 89 1.11 -3.11 19.55
CA ALA A 89 0.48 -4.06 20.47
C ALA A 89 -0.25 -3.37 21.64
N SER A 90 0.43 -2.45 22.30
CA SER A 90 -0.14 -1.74 23.47
C SER A 90 -1.22 -0.74 23.07
N HIS A 91 -1.02 0.00 21.97
CA HIS A 91 -1.96 1.01 21.50
C HIS A 91 -3.31 0.40 21.08
N CYS A 92 -3.30 -0.69 20.31
CA CYS A 92 -4.55 -1.34 19.93
C CYS A 92 -5.09 -2.31 21.01
N GLY A 93 -4.34 -2.59 22.06
CA GLY A 93 -4.74 -3.57 23.10
C GLY A 93 -4.73 -5.01 22.58
N ALA A 94 -3.74 -5.37 21.74
CA ALA A 94 -3.66 -6.68 21.14
C ALA A 94 -3.61 -7.79 22.18
N VAL A 95 -4.45 -8.82 22.01
CA VAL A 95 -4.53 -9.97 22.92
C VAL A 95 -3.62 -11.12 22.51
N ALA A 96 -3.28 -11.20 21.23
CA ALA A 96 -2.47 -12.26 20.66
C ALA A 96 -1.73 -11.77 19.40
N ALA A 97 -0.74 -12.55 18.96
CA ALA A 97 -0.06 -12.31 17.70
C ALA A 97 0.10 -13.61 16.90
N ILE A 98 0.01 -13.47 15.58
CA ILE A 98 0.39 -14.47 14.59
C ILE A 98 1.56 -13.90 13.82
N THR A 99 2.68 -14.62 13.80
CA THR A 99 3.94 -14.19 13.19
C THR A 99 4.68 -15.34 12.54
N GLN A 100 5.85 -15.07 11.99
CA GLN A 100 6.72 -16.06 11.35
C GLN A 100 8.06 -16.17 12.09
N PRO A 101 8.85 -17.24 11.85
CA PRO A 101 10.07 -17.49 12.60
C PRO A 101 11.04 -16.31 12.66
N ALA A 102 11.23 -15.59 11.56
CA ALA A 102 12.14 -14.44 11.48
C ALA A 102 11.81 -13.31 12.47
N TYR A 103 10.52 -13.15 12.83
CA TYR A 103 10.05 -12.05 13.67
C TYR A 103 9.63 -12.49 15.07
N ALA A 104 9.52 -13.80 15.31
CA ALA A 104 8.92 -14.36 16.52
C ALA A 104 9.67 -13.94 17.81
N GLU A 105 10.99 -13.88 17.78
CA GLU A 105 11.79 -13.44 18.92
C GLU A 105 11.56 -11.96 19.23
N MET A 106 11.56 -11.11 18.20
CA MET A 106 11.31 -9.67 18.32
C MET A 106 9.91 -9.41 18.87
N VAL A 107 8.87 -10.07 18.34
CA VAL A 107 7.49 -9.95 18.84
C VAL A 107 7.40 -10.41 20.30
N SER A 108 7.99 -11.57 20.64
CA SER A 108 8.02 -12.08 22.03
C SER A 108 8.78 -11.16 22.98
N ALA A 109 9.85 -10.54 22.52
CA ALA A 109 10.66 -9.65 23.35
C ALA A 109 9.98 -8.29 23.62
N HIS A 110 9.21 -7.78 22.70
CA HIS A 110 8.67 -6.41 22.76
C HIS A 110 7.16 -6.33 23.04
N CYS A 111 6.37 -7.35 22.70
CA CYS A 111 4.92 -7.36 22.91
C CYS A 111 4.57 -8.21 24.14
N LYS A 112 4.84 -7.70 25.34
CA LYS A 112 4.78 -8.45 26.62
C LYS A 112 3.38 -8.79 27.10
N ASP A 113 2.38 -8.01 26.71
CA ASP A 113 0.99 -8.13 27.19
C ASP A 113 0.16 -9.15 26.39
N LEU A 114 0.75 -9.74 25.34
CA LEU A 114 0.11 -10.78 24.55
C LEU A 114 -0.11 -12.04 25.41
N ARG A 115 -1.31 -12.59 25.35
CA ARG A 115 -1.67 -13.85 26.04
C ARG A 115 -0.93 -15.05 25.43
N TRP A 116 -0.75 -15.04 24.10
CA TRP A 116 -0.01 -16.05 23.35
C TRP A 116 0.49 -15.50 22.01
N ILE A 117 1.46 -16.20 21.44
CA ILE A 117 2.02 -15.94 20.10
C ILE A 117 1.97 -17.27 19.34
N ALA A 118 1.47 -17.25 18.11
CA ALA A 118 1.56 -18.37 17.19
C ALA A 118 2.54 -18.06 16.05
N VAL A 119 3.34 -19.07 15.69
CA VAL A 119 4.40 -18.93 14.69
C VAL A 119 4.17 -19.91 13.55
N THR A 120 4.23 -19.43 12.32
CA THR A 120 4.15 -20.26 11.09
C THR A 120 5.33 -21.22 11.00
N ALA A 121 5.19 -22.29 10.22
CA ALA A 121 6.23 -23.30 10.08
C ALA A 121 7.49 -22.80 9.38
N TYR A 122 7.37 -21.73 8.56
CA TYR A 122 8.47 -21.20 7.74
C TYR A 122 8.29 -19.72 7.46
N ASP A 123 9.34 -19.09 6.92
CA ASP A 123 9.40 -17.68 6.55
C ASP A 123 9.04 -17.50 5.07
N ALA A 124 7.79 -17.14 4.76
CA ALA A 124 7.33 -16.76 3.42
C ALA A 124 7.89 -17.62 2.26
N GLY A 125 7.95 -18.93 2.44
CA GLY A 125 8.48 -19.89 1.48
C GLY A 125 9.93 -20.32 1.71
N ALA A 126 10.61 -19.81 2.74
CA ALA A 126 11.91 -20.34 3.17
C ALA A 126 11.76 -21.67 3.93
N PRO A 127 12.84 -22.45 4.07
CA PRO A 127 12.84 -23.67 4.89
C PRO A 127 12.40 -23.41 6.33
N PRO A 128 11.83 -24.42 7.03
CA PRO A 128 11.42 -24.27 8.40
C PRO A 128 12.53 -23.76 9.30
N ALA A 129 12.24 -22.75 10.12
CA ALA A 129 13.11 -22.28 11.17
C ALA A 129 12.57 -22.69 12.54
N ARG A 130 13.44 -22.72 13.56
CA ARG A 130 13.03 -23.10 14.90
C ARG A 130 12.22 -21.98 15.55
N ALA A 131 10.95 -22.26 15.87
CA ALA A 131 10.14 -21.33 16.65
C ALA A 131 10.70 -21.12 18.07
N PRO A 132 10.51 -19.93 18.68
CA PRO A 132 10.84 -19.71 20.10
C PRO A 132 10.13 -20.70 21.01
N SER A 133 10.78 -21.10 22.11
CA SER A 133 10.30 -22.13 23.04
C SER A 133 8.96 -21.82 23.75
N ARG A 134 8.45 -20.59 23.64
CA ARG A 134 7.19 -20.14 24.24
C ARG A 134 6.09 -19.83 23.21
N ALA A 135 6.33 -20.10 21.93
CA ALA A 135 5.36 -19.86 20.89
C ALA A 135 4.65 -21.15 20.49
N ASP A 136 3.35 -21.05 20.25
CA ASP A 136 2.56 -22.12 19.67
C ASP A 136 2.83 -22.23 18.16
N SER A 137 2.67 -23.43 17.60
CA SER A 137 2.62 -23.57 16.14
C SER A 137 1.33 -22.98 15.58
N PHE A 138 1.40 -22.31 14.43
CA PHE A 138 0.22 -21.80 13.73
C PHE A 138 -0.77 -22.93 13.40
N GLU A 139 -0.27 -24.10 13.02
CA GLU A 139 -1.09 -25.27 12.71
C GLU A 139 -1.87 -25.78 13.94
N ALA A 140 -1.34 -25.58 15.14
CA ALA A 140 -2.03 -25.93 16.37
C ALA A 140 -3.21 -25.01 16.74
N LEU A 141 -3.38 -23.91 15.98
CA LEU A 141 -4.53 -23.03 16.15
C LEU A 141 -5.82 -23.61 15.54
N PHE A 142 -5.73 -24.52 14.58
CA PHE A 142 -6.92 -25.04 13.90
C PHE A 142 -7.76 -25.94 14.81
N ALA A 143 -9.07 -25.76 14.78
CA ALA A 143 -10.04 -26.53 15.56
C ALA A 143 -11.22 -26.97 14.68
N ASP A 144 -12.15 -27.73 15.22
CA ASP A 144 -13.36 -28.10 14.49
C ASP A 144 -14.16 -26.83 14.15
N PRO A 145 -14.48 -26.55 12.88
CA PRO A 145 -15.30 -25.40 12.49
C PRO A 145 -16.68 -25.34 13.16
N ALA A 146 -17.20 -26.50 13.63
CA ALA A 146 -18.46 -26.57 14.36
C ALA A 146 -18.40 -25.87 15.73
N ASP A 147 -17.20 -25.75 16.31
CA ASP A 147 -16.95 -25.08 17.60
C ASP A 147 -16.93 -23.55 17.48
N ARG A 148 -17.04 -23.01 16.26
CA ARG A 148 -17.01 -21.57 16.03
C ARG A 148 -18.24 -20.89 16.65
N PRO A 149 -18.03 -19.84 17.47
CA PRO A 149 -19.14 -19.06 18.02
C PRO A 149 -20.02 -18.47 16.91
N ARG A 150 -21.33 -18.62 17.05
CA ARG A 150 -22.26 -17.86 16.19
C ARG A 150 -22.33 -16.42 16.65
N ARG A 151 -22.32 -15.49 15.71
CA ARG A 151 -22.52 -14.05 15.97
C ARG A 151 -23.54 -13.45 15.03
N ALA A 152 -24.16 -12.36 15.46
CA ALA A 152 -24.99 -11.55 14.57
C ALA A 152 -24.12 -10.84 13.53
N THR A 153 -24.63 -10.68 12.34
CA THR A 153 -24.02 -9.87 11.29
C THR A 153 -24.19 -8.40 11.63
N ASP A 154 -23.10 -7.69 11.82
CA ASP A 154 -23.09 -6.26 12.03
C ASP A 154 -22.07 -5.62 11.09
N PRO A 155 -22.52 -4.96 10.01
CA PRO A 155 -21.62 -4.32 9.05
C PRO A 155 -20.84 -3.14 9.64
N SER A 156 -21.31 -2.53 10.73
CA SER A 156 -20.67 -1.41 11.41
C SER A 156 -19.61 -1.86 12.43
N ALA A 157 -19.54 -3.16 12.74
CA ALA A 157 -18.53 -3.69 13.63
C ALA A 157 -17.13 -3.54 13.04
N SER A 158 -16.16 -3.26 13.89
CA SER A 158 -14.75 -3.12 13.52
C SER A 158 -14.18 -4.47 13.07
N CYS A 159 -13.39 -4.49 12.00
CA CYS A 159 -12.81 -5.72 11.46
C CYS A 159 -11.30 -5.68 11.23
N SER A 160 -10.73 -4.50 10.97
CA SER A 160 -9.29 -4.39 10.70
C SER A 160 -8.72 -3.06 11.15
N VAL A 161 -7.45 -3.07 11.53
CA VAL A 161 -6.63 -1.88 11.78
C VAL A 161 -5.39 -1.94 10.92
N GLN A 162 -5.09 -0.83 10.26
CA GLN A 162 -3.83 -0.60 9.57
C GLN A 162 -3.16 0.65 10.12
N TYR A 163 -1.88 0.53 10.48
CA TYR A 163 -1.10 1.69 10.93
C TYR A 163 -0.54 2.46 9.76
N THR A 164 -0.76 3.77 9.75
CA THR A 164 -0.19 4.69 8.75
C THR A 164 0.93 5.51 9.37
N SER A 165 1.97 5.81 8.60
CA SER A 165 3.00 6.75 9.03
C SER A 165 2.38 8.13 9.21
N GLY A 166 2.11 8.49 10.45
CA GLY A 166 1.72 9.85 10.81
C GLY A 166 2.80 10.85 10.40
N THR A 167 2.38 12.04 10.02
CA THR A 167 3.30 13.10 9.56
C THR A 167 4.05 13.77 10.71
N THR A 168 3.68 13.50 11.98
CA THR A 168 4.07 14.37 13.09
C THR A 168 4.64 13.69 14.32
N SER A 169 4.41 12.40 14.62
CA SER A 169 5.06 11.75 15.76
C SER A 169 4.93 10.22 15.78
N ARG A 170 3.70 9.69 15.86
CA ARG A 170 3.46 8.24 15.94
C ARG A 170 2.49 7.78 14.85
N PRO A 171 2.61 6.56 14.34
CA PRO A 171 1.67 6.00 13.39
C PRO A 171 0.23 6.07 13.91
N LYS A 172 -0.71 6.48 13.03
CA LYS A 172 -2.13 6.48 13.33
C LYS A 172 -2.73 5.11 12.99
N ALA A 173 -3.60 4.59 13.83
CA ALA A 173 -4.30 3.33 13.63
C ALA A 173 -5.63 3.59 12.91
N VAL A 174 -5.68 3.32 11.64
CA VAL A 174 -6.89 3.48 10.81
C VAL A 174 -7.80 2.28 11.02
N LEU A 175 -8.99 2.50 11.58
CA LEU A 175 -9.96 1.46 11.91
C LEU A 175 -10.99 1.29 10.80
N TRP A 176 -11.09 0.07 10.27
CA TRP A 176 -12.10 -0.32 9.28
C TRP A 176 -13.22 -1.15 9.92
N THR A 177 -14.41 -0.97 9.40
CA THR A 177 -15.58 -1.82 9.66
C THR A 177 -15.69 -2.95 8.62
N HIS A 178 -16.57 -3.90 8.86
CA HIS A 178 -16.96 -4.89 7.83
C HIS A 178 -17.54 -4.20 6.59
N ALA A 179 -18.35 -3.12 6.77
CA ALA A 179 -18.88 -2.34 5.65
C ALA A 179 -17.76 -1.70 4.83
N ASN A 180 -16.71 -1.16 5.47
CA ASN A 180 -15.53 -0.64 4.77
C ASN A 180 -14.87 -1.71 3.89
N ALA A 181 -14.63 -2.90 4.44
CA ALA A 181 -13.99 -4.00 3.69
C ALA A 181 -14.83 -4.46 2.50
N LEU A 182 -16.16 -4.57 2.67
CA LEU A 182 -17.10 -4.93 1.59
C LEU A 182 -17.22 -3.82 0.55
N TRP A 183 -17.23 -2.56 0.98
CA TRP A 183 -17.22 -1.40 0.09
C TRP A 183 -15.96 -1.38 -0.76
N GLY A 184 -14.80 -1.53 -0.10
CA GLY A 184 -13.50 -1.63 -0.79
C GLY A 184 -13.50 -2.76 -1.81
N ALA A 185 -13.96 -3.96 -1.43
CA ALA A 185 -14.05 -5.10 -2.33
C ALA A 185 -14.88 -4.79 -3.58
N LYS A 186 -16.09 -4.23 -3.39
CA LYS A 186 -17.05 -3.95 -4.48
C LYS A 186 -16.53 -2.83 -5.40
N VAL A 187 -16.14 -1.71 -4.81
CA VAL A 187 -15.85 -0.48 -5.57
C VAL A 187 -14.52 -0.62 -6.32
N ASN A 188 -13.47 -1.15 -5.66
CA ASN A 188 -12.20 -1.37 -6.36
C ASN A 188 -12.35 -2.36 -7.52
N ALA A 189 -13.14 -3.44 -7.34
CA ALA A 189 -13.42 -4.38 -8.41
C ALA A 189 -14.12 -3.72 -9.62
N ALA A 190 -15.02 -2.76 -9.37
CA ALA A 190 -15.68 -2.00 -10.44
C ALA A 190 -14.72 -1.04 -11.13
N HIS A 191 -13.87 -0.31 -10.38
CA HIS A 191 -12.88 0.62 -10.94
C HIS A 191 -11.84 -0.07 -11.82
N GLU A 192 -11.50 -1.31 -11.53
CA GLU A 192 -10.51 -2.12 -12.24
C GLU A 192 -11.13 -3.02 -13.30
N ASP A 193 -12.46 -2.92 -13.48
CA ASP A 193 -13.24 -3.77 -14.40
C ASP A 193 -12.91 -5.26 -14.23
N LEU A 194 -12.95 -5.74 -12.98
CA LEU A 194 -12.57 -7.11 -12.67
C LEU A 194 -13.68 -8.09 -13.00
N HIS A 195 -13.26 -9.23 -13.53
CA HIS A 195 -14.12 -10.33 -13.91
C HIS A 195 -13.78 -11.63 -13.19
N THR A 196 -14.71 -12.56 -13.19
CA THR A 196 -14.51 -13.89 -12.58
C THR A 196 -13.39 -14.72 -13.21
N SER A 197 -12.97 -14.38 -14.43
CA SER A 197 -11.86 -15.02 -15.15
C SER A 197 -10.50 -14.40 -14.87
N ASP A 198 -10.46 -13.29 -14.13
CA ASP A 198 -9.19 -12.62 -13.84
C ASP A 198 -8.34 -13.41 -12.86
N VAL A 199 -7.03 -13.24 -13.03
CA VAL A 199 -6.00 -13.77 -12.13
C VAL A 199 -5.08 -12.63 -11.73
N HIS A 200 -5.16 -12.21 -10.49
CA HIS A 200 -4.30 -11.16 -9.94
C HIS A 200 -2.93 -11.70 -9.58
N GLN A 201 -1.87 -10.98 -9.89
CA GLN A 201 -0.53 -11.25 -9.37
C GLN A 201 -0.21 -10.32 -8.20
N THR A 202 -0.19 -10.86 -6.97
CA THR A 202 0.05 -10.12 -5.73
C THR A 202 1.47 -10.35 -5.24
N TYR A 203 2.27 -9.31 -5.20
CA TYR A 203 3.62 -9.28 -4.63
C TYR A 203 3.87 -8.05 -3.75
N LEU A 204 2.96 -7.08 -3.79
CA LEU A 204 2.97 -5.96 -2.85
C LEU A 204 2.54 -6.46 -1.46
N PRO A 205 3.02 -5.83 -0.37
CA PRO A 205 2.77 -6.32 0.98
C PRO A 205 1.28 -6.33 1.35
N LEU A 206 0.77 -7.48 1.81
CA LEU A 206 -0.63 -7.67 2.20
C LEU A 206 -1.05 -6.88 3.45
N PHE A 207 -0.10 -6.34 4.21
CA PHE A 207 -0.40 -5.44 5.31
C PHE A 207 -0.73 -4.00 4.86
N HIS A 208 -0.61 -3.70 3.56
CA HIS A 208 -1.03 -2.42 2.98
C HIS A 208 -2.38 -2.51 2.29
N THR A 209 -3.11 -1.39 2.31
CA THR A 209 -4.41 -1.22 1.66
C THR A 209 -4.39 -1.61 0.18
N ASN A 210 -3.32 -1.27 -0.55
CA ASN A 210 -3.19 -1.61 -1.96
C ASN A 210 -3.31 -3.13 -2.20
N ALA A 211 -2.48 -3.94 -1.56
CA ALA A 211 -2.51 -5.39 -1.77
C ALA A 211 -3.76 -6.03 -1.12
N LEU A 212 -4.21 -5.52 0.03
CA LEU A 212 -5.37 -6.08 0.72
C LEU A 212 -6.69 -5.66 0.08
N ALA A 213 -6.99 -4.35 0.00
CA ALA A 213 -8.30 -3.88 -0.44
C ALA A 213 -8.42 -3.74 -1.97
N TYR A 214 -7.43 -3.08 -2.63
CA TYR A 214 -7.50 -2.88 -4.08
C TYR A 214 -7.31 -4.19 -4.85
N SER A 215 -6.53 -5.12 -4.31
CA SER A 215 -6.18 -6.35 -5.01
C SER A 215 -6.94 -7.57 -4.50
N MET A 216 -6.69 -7.99 -3.26
CA MET A 216 -7.20 -9.25 -2.72
C MET A 216 -8.71 -9.23 -2.51
N LEU A 217 -9.24 -8.21 -1.82
CA LEU A 217 -10.68 -8.11 -1.56
C LEU A 217 -11.47 -7.84 -2.84
N ALA A 218 -10.94 -7.05 -3.77
CA ALA A 218 -11.56 -6.80 -5.08
C ALA A 218 -11.67 -8.09 -5.91
N SER A 219 -10.60 -8.89 -5.97
CA SER A 219 -10.60 -10.19 -6.63
C SER A 219 -11.61 -11.16 -5.99
N LEU A 220 -11.66 -11.21 -4.66
CA LEU A 220 -12.63 -12.02 -3.92
C LEU A 220 -14.08 -11.63 -4.27
N TRP A 221 -14.36 -10.33 -4.38
CA TRP A 221 -15.71 -9.83 -4.68
C TRP A 221 -16.27 -10.39 -5.97
N VAL A 222 -15.48 -10.41 -7.03
CA VAL A 222 -15.91 -10.96 -8.33
C VAL A 222 -15.75 -12.46 -8.45
N GLY A 223 -15.10 -13.13 -7.48
CA GLY A 223 -14.82 -14.55 -7.53
C GLY A 223 -13.62 -14.91 -8.44
N ALA A 224 -12.69 -14.02 -8.62
CA ALA A 224 -11.44 -14.20 -9.37
C ALA A 224 -10.39 -15.01 -8.58
N SER A 225 -9.21 -15.19 -9.17
CA SER A 225 -8.06 -15.86 -8.54
C SER A 225 -6.97 -14.85 -8.18
N CYS A 226 -6.17 -15.15 -7.15
CA CYS A 226 -4.99 -14.37 -6.78
C CYS A 226 -3.77 -15.27 -6.65
N VAL A 227 -2.69 -14.91 -7.32
CA VAL A 227 -1.36 -15.50 -7.14
C VAL A 227 -0.61 -14.66 -6.11
N ILE A 228 -0.28 -15.26 -4.98
CA ILE A 228 0.46 -14.59 -3.91
C ILE A 228 1.93 -14.99 -3.99
N GLN A 229 2.81 -14.02 -4.12
CA GLN A 229 4.26 -14.19 -4.04
C GLN A 229 4.79 -13.58 -2.74
N PRO A 230 5.89 -14.12 -2.17
CA PRO A 230 6.47 -13.62 -0.91
C PRO A 230 6.78 -12.12 -0.93
N ARG A 231 7.30 -11.66 -2.06
CA ARG A 231 7.68 -10.26 -2.32
C ARG A 231 7.88 -10.04 -3.81
N PHE A 232 8.11 -8.79 -4.21
CA PHE A 232 8.54 -8.50 -5.58
C PHE A 232 9.90 -9.13 -5.90
N SER A 233 9.99 -9.69 -7.10
CA SER A 233 11.25 -10.20 -7.69
C SER A 233 11.17 -10.02 -9.21
N ALA A 234 11.97 -9.11 -9.76
CA ALA A 234 11.95 -8.79 -11.18
C ALA A 234 12.26 -10.03 -12.05
N SER A 235 13.24 -10.84 -11.65
CA SER A 235 13.63 -12.06 -12.36
C SER A 235 12.58 -13.19 -12.33
N ARG A 236 11.61 -13.14 -11.40
CA ARG A 236 10.56 -14.16 -11.24
C ARG A 236 9.17 -13.67 -11.67
N PHE A 237 9.01 -12.38 -11.89
CA PHE A 237 7.72 -11.75 -12.18
C PHE A 237 7.05 -12.37 -13.41
N TRP A 238 7.72 -12.31 -14.55
CA TRP A 238 7.17 -12.82 -15.82
C TRP A 238 6.96 -14.32 -15.81
N ARG A 239 7.89 -15.07 -15.22
CA ARG A 239 7.74 -16.52 -15.07
C ARG A 239 6.47 -16.87 -14.30
N SER A 240 6.23 -16.24 -13.16
CA SER A 240 5.02 -16.48 -12.38
C SER A 240 3.75 -16.04 -13.11
N ALA A 241 3.81 -14.90 -13.83
CA ALA A 241 2.70 -14.41 -14.62
C ALA A 241 2.28 -15.40 -15.72
N LEU A 242 3.27 -15.96 -16.44
CA LEU A 242 3.01 -16.95 -17.50
C LEU A 242 2.51 -18.28 -16.93
N GLU A 243 3.16 -18.79 -15.89
CA GLU A 243 2.81 -20.07 -15.24
C GLU A 243 1.37 -20.10 -14.75
N HIS A 244 0.89 -18.99 -14.18
CA HIS A 244 -0.44 -18.89 -13.59
C HIS A 244 -1.45 -18.14 -14.45
N GLY A 245 -1.03 -17.62 -15.61
CA GLY A 245 -1.91 -16.89 -16.53
C GLY A 245 -2.44 -15.59 -15.96
N CYS A 246 -1.62 -14.83 -15.26
CA CYS A 246 -2.02 -13.58 -14.63
C CYS A 246 -2.52 -12.55 -15.64
N THR A 247 -3.64 -11.90 -15.33
CA THR A 247 -4.33 -10.96 -16.22
C THR A 247 -4.22 -9.52 -15.77
N TRP A 248 -3.95 -9.29 -14.48
CA TRP A 248 -3.79 -7.96 -13.95
C TRP A 248 -2.92 -7.95 -12.68
N THR A 249 -2.40 -6.77 -12.36
CA THR A 249 -1.66 -6.54 -11.11
C THR A 249 -1.71 -5.09 -10.69
N SER A 250 -1.61 -4.85 -9.39
CA SER A 250 -1.24 -3.56 -8.84
C SER A 250 0.28 -3.49 -8.67
N THR A 251 0.87 -2.39 -9.09
CA THR A 251 2.32 -2.21 -9.12
C THR A 251 2.73 -0.81 -8.68
N ILE A 252 4.02 -0.61 -8.49
CA ILE A 252 4.61 0.70 -8.19
C ILE A 252 5.73 1.02 -9.18
N PRO A 253 6.06 2.31 -9.41
CA PRO A 253 7.07 2.70 -10.40
C PRO A 253 8.42 2.00 -10.25
N PHE A 254 8.85 1.74 -9.02
CA PHE A 254 10.08 0.98 -8.74
C PHE A 254 10.05 -0.43 -9.38
N CYS A 255 8.94 -1.17 -9.17
CA CYS A 255 8.79 -2.51 -9.74
C CYS A 255 8.77 -2.46 -11.28
N MET A 256 8.04 -1.50 -11.85
CA MET A 256 7.95 -1.33 -13.31
C MET A 256 9.31 -1.02 -13.92
N LYS A 257 10.11 -0.13 -13.32
CA LYS A 257 11.48 0.15 -13.77
C LYS A 257 12.36 -1.10 -13.75
N ALA A 258 12.32 -1.86 -12.66
CA ALA A 258 13.11 -3.09 -12.56
C ALA A 258 12.68 -4.14 -13.61
N LEU A 259 11.42 -4.15 -14.03
CA LEU A 259 10.93 -5.06 -15.08
C LEU A 259 11.39 -4.64 -16.49
N LEU A 260 11.68 -3.36 -16.74
CA LEU A 260 12.25 -2.93 -18.03
C LEU A 260 13.68 -3.44 -18.29
N GLU A 261 14.36 -3.89 -17.24
CA GLU A 261 15.70 -4.51 -17.36
C GLU A 261 15.62 -5.99 -17.79
N HIS A 262 14.41 -6.53 -17.96
CA HIS A 262 14.16 -7.92 -18.36
C HIS A 262 13.39 -8.00 -19.67
N ASP A 263 13.57 -9.10 -20.39
CA ASP A 263 12.79 -9.40 -21.60
C ASP A 263 11.30 -9.50 -21.24
N ILE A 264 10.47 -8.79 -22.00
CA ILE A 264 9.00 -8.81 -21.85
C ILE A 264 8.45 -9.96 -22.71
N PRO A 265 7.86 -11.01 -22.12
CA PRO A 265 7.27 -12.10 -22.89
C PRO A 265 6.10 -11.59 -23.73
N LYS A 266 6.01 -12.03 -24.99
CA LYS A 266 4.91 -11.62 -25.88
C LYS A 266 3.60 -12.36 -25.63
N ASP A 267 3.66 -13.47 -24.94
CA ASP A 267 2.53 -14.38 -24.65
C ASP A 267 1.92 -14.19 -23.25
N HIS A 268 2.32 -13.12 -22.53
CA HIS A 268 1.68 -12.76 -21.28
C HIS A 268 0.19 -12.42 -21.49
N LYS A 269 -0.62 -12.60 -20.42
CA LYS A 269 -2.06 -12.36 -20.45
C LYS A 269 -2.49 -11.08 -19.74
N PHE A 270 -1.56 -10.24 -19.30
CA PHE A 270 -1.90 -8.99 -18.66
C PHE A 270 -2.73 -8.11 -19.59
N ARG A 271 -3.91 -7.71 -19.11
CA ARG A 271 -4.79 -6.72 -19.75
C ARG A 271 -4.72 -5.37 -19.06
N LEU A 272 -4.37 -5.35 -17.77
CA LEU A 272 -4.42 -4.15 -16.93
C LEU A 272 -3.30 -4.17 -15.88
N TRP A 273 -2.64 -3.04 -15.71
CA TRP A 273 -1.83 -2.72 -14.55
C TRP A 273 -2.34 -1.46 -13.88
N GLY A 274 -2.46 -1.50 -12.55
CA GLY A 274 -2.78 -0.33 -11.75
C GLY A 274 -1.54 0.23 -11.05
N THR A 275 -1.37 1.56 -11.07
CA THR A 275 -0.22 2.21 -10.46
C THR A 275 -0.54 3.65 -10.04
N ALA A 276 0.47 4.43 -9.70
CA ALA A 276 0.29 5.80 -9.21
C ALA A 276 -0.21 6.79 -10.27
N VAL A 277 0.02 6.55 -11.57
CA VAL A 277 -0.36 7.46 -12.65
C VAL A 277 -0.79 6.70 -13.90
N ASN A 278 -1.67 7.33 -14.70
CA ASN A 278 -2.14 6.79 -15.97
C ASN A 278 -1.05 6.80 -17.04
N ASP A 279 -1.00 5.73 -17.82
CA ASP A 279 -0.24 5.59 -19.07
C ASP A 279 1.12 6.32 -19.08
N PRO A 280 2.02 6.06 -18.11
CA PRO A 280 3.30 6.75 -18.05
C PRO A 280 4.15 6.39 -19.27
N PRO A 281 4.62 7.38 -20.05
CA PRO A 281 5.34 7.13 -21.32
C PRO A 281 6.56 6.22 -21.17
N ALA A 282 7.26 6.29 -20.03
CA ALA A 282 8.42 5.46 -19.74
C ALA A 282 8.11 3.94 -19.73
N PHE A 283 6.83 3.57 -19.59
CA PHE A 283 6.38 2.17 -19.48
C PHE A 283 5.52 1.71 -20.66
N ALA A 284 5.42 2.52 -21.71
CA ALA A 284 4.67 2.16 -22.93
C ALA A 284 5.18 0.86 -23.59
N GLY A 285 6.45 0.54 -23.39
CA GLY A 285 7.09 -0.68 -23.92
C GLY A 285 6.50 -2.00 -23.41
N PHE A 286 5.75 -2.00 -22.30
CA PHE A 286 5.04 -3.19 -21.83
C PHE A 286 3.86 -3.58 -22.72
N GLY A 287 3.27 -2.64 -23.47
CA GLY A 287 2.08 -2.90 -24.29
C GLY A 287 0.83 -3.25 -23.48
N ILE A 288 0.79 -2.89 -22.20
CA ILE A 288 -0.29 -3.18 -21.26
C ILE A 288 -0.99 -1.87 -20.93
N LYS A 289 -2.33 -1.88 -20.81
CA LYS A 289 -3.10 -0.75 -20.30
C LYS A 289 -2.69 -0.47 -18.86
N ILE A 290 -2.32 0.79 -18.58
CA ILE A 290 -1.89 1.24 -17.25
C ILE A 290 -2.83 2.31 -16.77
N ILE A 291 -3.58 2.04 -15.70
CA ILE A 291 -4.41 3.05 -15.04
C ILE A 291 -3.73 3.58 -13.79
N GLY A 292 -3.86 4.90 -13.60
CA GLY A 292 -3.46 5.56 -12.39
C GLY A 292 -4.59 5.63 -11.39
N TRP A 293 -4.22 5.71 -10.11
CA TRP A 293 -5.18 5.95 -9.05
C TRP A 293 -4.57 6.69 -7.87
N TRP A 294 -5.44 7.29 -7.12
CA TRP A 294 -5.14 7.85 -5.82
C TRP A 294 -6.11 7.29 -4.78
N GLY A 295 -5.57 6.89 -3.69
CA GLY A 295 -6.28 6.44 -2.51
C GLY A 295 -5.34 6.32 -1.33
N MET A 296 -5.89 6.14 -0.16
CA MET A 296 -5.14 6.00 1.09
C MET A 296 -5.85 5.02 2.02
N THR A 297 -5.23 4.67 3.12
CA THR A 297 -5.80 3.70 4.07
C THR A 297 -7.17 4.17 4.59
N GLU A 298 -7.33 5.47 4.73
CA GLU A 298 -8.55 6.13 5.19
C GLU A 298 -9.70 6.11 4.16
N THR A 299 -9.38 6.01 2.86
CA THR A 299 -10.41 5.95 1.81
C THR A 299 -10.79 4.52 1.39
N ILE A 300 -9.99 3.52 1.73
CA ILE A 300 -10.20 2.09 1.46
C ILE A 300 -10.20 1.77 -0.05
N THR A 301 -10.61 2.72 -0.87
CA THR A 301 -10.76 2.59 -2.33
C THR A 301 -9.94 3.66 -3.05
N HIS A 302 -9.96 3.57 -4.37
CA HIS A 302 -9.48 4.64 -5.24
C HIS A 302 -10.49 5.79 -5.21
N GLY A 303 -10.17 6.88 -4.49
CA GLY A 303 -11.02 8.10 -4.51
C GLY A 303 -10.92 8.88 -5.84
N ILE A 304 -9.80 8.70 -6.53
CA ILE A 304 -9.53 9.21 -7.89
C ILE A 304 -8.93 8.07 -8.68
N VAL A 305 -9.41 7.83 -9.91
CA VAL A 305 -9.01 6.67 -10.71
C VAL A 305 -9.08 6.97 -12.21
N GLY A 306 -8.20 6.31 -12.98
CA GLY A 306 -8.22 6.31 -14.45
C GLY A 306 -9.28 5.36 -15.00
N GLU A 307 -9.68 5.61 -16.24
CA GLU A 307 -10.66 4.79 -16.97
C GLU A 307 -9.98 3.58 -17.60
N VAL A 308 -10.58 2.40 -17.45
CA VAL A 308 -10.07 1.16 -18.07
C VAL A 308 -10.32 1.16 -19.58
N ASP A 309 -11.53 1.53 -19.99
CA ASP A 309 -12.00 1.43 -21.38
C ASP A 309 -11.82 2.70 -22.22
N GLN A 310 -11.40 3.80 -21.59
CA GLN A 310 -11.23 5.09 -22.26
C GLN A 310 -9.77 5.55 -22.22
N PRO A 311 -9.37 6.44 -23.14
CA PRO A 311 -8.06 7.08 -23.05
C PRO A 311 -7.95 7.94 -21.79
N ASN A 312 -6.86 7.79 -21.08
CA ASN A 312 -6.52 8.64 -19.95
C ASN A 312 -5.53 9.73 -20.37
N LEU A 313 -5.53 10.83 -19.63
CA LEU A 313 -4.44 11.80 -19.77
C LEU A 313 -3.17 11.20 -19.14
N PRO A 314 -2.08 11.02 -19.92
CA PRO A 314 -0.83 10.48 -19.36
C PRO A 314 -0.33 11.28 -18.16
N MET A 315 0.23 10.58 -17.20
CA MET A 315 0.75 11.16 -15.92
C MET A 315 -0.31 11.78 -15.03
N SER A 316 -1.61 11.70 -15.33
CA SER A 316 -2.67 12.00 -14.37
C SER A 316 -2.92 10.83 -13.42
N ILE A 317 -3.58 11.08 -12.30
CA ILE A 317 -4.07 10.04 -11.40
C ILE A 317 -5.52 9.64 -11.72
N GLY A 318 -6.12 10.22 -12.75
CA GLY A 318 -7.49 9.98 -13.17
C GLY A 318 -8.45 11.10 -12.80
N ARG A 319 -9.73 10.76 -12.65
CA ARG A 319 -10.83 11.64 -12.22
C ARG A 319 -11.40 11.17 -10.91
N ALA A 320 -12.15 12.03 -10.23
CA ALA A 320 -12.92 11.62 -9.06
C ALA A 320 -13.77 10.40 -9.40
N ALA A 321 -13.68 9.36 -8.59
CA ALA A 321 -14.54 8.18 -8.72
C ALA A 321 -15.99 8.58 -8.41
N CYS A 322 -16.96 7.96 -9.10
CA CYS A 322 -18.37 8.36 -9.02
C CYS A 322 -19.00 8.16 -7.62
N GLU A 323 -18.37 7.41 -6.77
CA GLU A 323 -18.78 7.16 -5.38
C GLU A 323 -18.37 8.29 -4.42
N TYR A 324 -17.58 9.26 -4.89
CA TYR A 324 -17.00 10.32 -4.06
C TYR A 324 -17.19 11.70 -4.68
N ALA A 325 -17.34 12.70 -3.83
CA ALA A 325 -17.11 14.08 -4.21
C ALA A 325 -15.70 14.50 -3.75
N ILE A 326 -14.97 15.21 -4.63
CA ILE A 326 -13.69 15.81 -4.26
C ILE A 326 -13.81 17.31 -4.26
N ARG A 327 -13.01 17.96 -3.43
CA ARG A 327 -12.84 19.41 -3.42
C ARG A 327 -11.35 19.73 -3.44
N ILE A 328 -10.97 20.65 -4.32
CA ILE A 328 -9.59 21.13 -4.45
C ILE A 328 -9.62 22.61 -4.14
N THR A 329 -8.94 23.03 -3.07
CA THR A 329 -8.94 24.41 -2.58
C THR A 329 -7.53 24.98 -2.48
N ASP A 330 -7.40 26.27 -2.71
CA ASP A 330 -6.18 27.02 -2.38
C ASP A 330 -5.95 27.08 -0.85
N ASP A 331 -4.91 27.76 -0.42
CA ASP A 331 -4.57 27.88 1.00
C ASP A 331 -5.54 28.81 1.78
N ASP A 332 -6.36 29.61 1.07
CA ASP A 332 -7.44 30.45 1.62
C ASP A 332 -8.78 29.70 1.67
N GLY A 333 -8.85 28.44 1.24
CA GLY A 333 -10.06 27.62 1.21
C GLY A 333 -10.98 27.90 0.01
N ARG A 334 -10.54 28.68 -1.00
CA ARG A 334 -11.32 28.94 -2.21
C ARG A 334 -11.13 27.80 -3.22
N PRO A 335 -12.14 27.48 -4.04
CA PRO A 335 -11.98 26.51 -5.13
C PRO A 335 -10.82 26.86 -6.05
N THR A 336 -9.97 25.88 -6.34
CA THR A 336 -8.84 26.05 -7.25
C THR A 336 -9.35 26.07 -8.71
N GLU A 337 -8.85 27.00 -9.52
CA GLU A 337 -9.14 27.05 -10.95
C GLU A 337 -8.43 25.90 -11.70
N VAL A 338 -8.88 25.62 -12.92
CA VAL A 338 -8.23 24.66 -13.83
C VAL A 338 -6.78 25.10 -14.08
N GLY A 339 -5.84 24.17 -13.97
CA GLY A 339 -4.40 24.41 -14.01
C GLY A 339 -3.79 24.76 -12.65
N GLY A 340 -4.61 25.10 -11.66
CA GLY A 340 -4.17 25.42 -10.32
C GLY A 340 -3.93 24.18 -9.46
N THR A 341 -3.06 24.34 -8.45
CA THR A 341 -2.73 23.30 -7.46
C THR A 341 -3.31 23.68 -6.11
N GLY A 342 -4.08 22.77 -5.51
CA GLY A 342 -4.74 23.00 -4.23
C GLY A 342 -4.74 21.79 -3.33
N ASN A 343 -5.26 21.98 -2.11
CA ASN A 343 -5.44 20.94 -1.11
C ASN A 343 -6.61 20.03 -1.50
N LEU A 344 -6.37 18.72 -1.53
CA LEU A 344 -7.40 17.73 -1.83
C LEU A 344 -8.20 17.39 -0.57
N ALA A 345 -9.50 17.48 -0.66
CA ALA A 345 -10.44 16.94 0.32
C ALA A 345 -11.44 16.02 -0.39
N ILE A 346 -11.90 14.98 0.29
CA ILE A 346 -12.80 13.97 -0.25
C ILE A 346 -13.99 13.76 0.67
N GLU A 347 -15.20 13.74 0.11
CA GLU A 347 -16.43 13.44 0.84
C GLU A 347 -16.75 11.96 0.72
N GLY A 348 -17.19 11.39 1.83
CA GLY A 348 -17.63 10.00 1.92
C GLY A 348 -18.29 9.74 3.27
N VAL A 349 -18.70 8.51 3.50
CA VAL A 349 -19.42 8.11 4.73
C VAL A 349 -18.48 7.37 5.66
N PRO A 350 -18.16 7.93 6.85
CA PRO A 350 -17.34 7.23 7.85
C PRO A 350 -17.91 5.85 8.21
N GLY A 351 -17.07 4.85 8.26
CA GLY A 351 -17.45 3.46 8.50
C GLY A 351 -18.03 2.72 7.28
N LEU A 352 -18.16 3.38 6.13
CA LEU A 352 -18.58 2.78 4.86
C LEU A 352 -17.57 3.05 3.75
N SER A 353 -17.56 4.25 3.18
CA SER A 353 -16.65 4.64 2.10
C SER A 353 -15.41 5.38 2.59
N LEU A 354 -15.41 5.86 3.82
CA LEU A 354 -14.25 6.33 4.56
C LEU A 354 -14.07 5.47 5.81
N PHE A 355 -12.84 5.44 6.32
CA PHE A 355 -12.52 4.74 7.57
C PHE A 355 -13.47 5.13 8.71
N LYS A 356 -13.58 4.28 9.72
CA LYS A 356 -14.46 4.56 10.87
C LYS A 356 -13.90 5.68 11.72
N GLU A 357 -12.66 5.56 12.14
CA GLU A 357 -11.96 6.48 13.02
C GLU A 357 -10.47 6.15 13.09
N TYR A 358 -9.68 7.04 13.63
CA TYR A 358 -8.36 6.71 14.17
C TYR A 358 -8.56 6.10 15.57
N LEU A 359 -8.26 4.83 15.72
CA LEU A 359 -8.46 4.08 16.97
C LEU A 359 -7.83 4.80 18.17
N HIS A 360 -8.60 5.00 19.23
CA HIS A 360 -8.21 5.71 20.46
C HIS A 360 -7.69 7.14 20.23
N ASN A 361 -8.11 7.80 19.14
CA ASN A 361 -7.71 9.17 18.84
C ASN A 361 -8.86 9.99 18.24
N GLU A 362 -9.89 10.25 19.09
CA GLU A 362 -11.07 11.05 18.70
C GLU A 362 -10.70 12.45 18.21
N LYS A 363 -9.67 13.06 18.82
CA LYS A 363 -9.20 14.39 18.41
C LYS A 363 -8.70 14.34 16.97
N ALA A 364 -7.79 13.44 16.64
CA ALA A 364 -7.26 13.32 15.28
C ALA A 364 -8.34 12.92 14.28
N THR A 365 -9.32 12.10 14.68
CA THR A 365 -10.47 11.73 13.84
C THR A 365 -11.28 12.98 13.51
N ARG A 366 -11.69 13.76 14.51
CA ARG A 366 -12.48 14.98 14.30
C ARG A 366 -11.72 16.03 13.48
N GLU A 367 -10.43 16.26 13.77
CA GLU A 367 -9.59 17.22 13.07
C GLU A 367 -9.25 16.81 11.62
N SER A 368 -9.51 15.57 11.24
CA SER A 368 -9.32 15.10 9.87
C SER A 368 -10.50 15.39 8.95
N PHE A 369 -11.59 15.93 9.47
CA PHE A 369 -12.75 16.38 8.70
C PHE A 369 -12.97 17.87 8.86
N ASP A 370 -13.40 18.54 7.80
CA ASP A 370 -13.80 19.94 7.89
C ASP A 370 -15.25 20.10 8.36
N GLU A 371 -15.71 21.33 8.47
CA GLU A 371 -17.08 21.70 8.89
C GLU A 371 -18.18 21.21 7.95
N HIS A 372 -17.82 20.86 6.70
CA HIS A 372 -18.72 20.33 5.68
C HIS A 372 -18.69 18.81 5.57
N GLY A 373 -17.89 18.13 6.37
CA GLY A 373 -17.76 16.68 6.39
C GLY A 373 -16.77 16.11 5.37
N PHE A 374 -15.99 16.93 4.69
CA PHE A 374 -14.92 16.46 3.81
C PHE A 374 -13.72 16.01 4.61
N PHE A 375 -13.21 14.83 4.29
CA PHE A 375 -11.97 14.33 4.83
C PHE A 375 -10.77 15.07 4.22
N LEU A 376 -9.96 15.68 5.07
CA LEU A 376 -8.77 16.44 4.70
C LEU A 376 -7.60 15.49 4.49
N THR A 377 -7.27 15.21 3.24
CA THR A 377 -6.29 14.16 2.88
C THR A 377 -4.85 14.52 3.22
N GLY A 378 -4.54 15.82 3.30
CA GLY A 378 -3.19 16.34 3.43
C GLY A 378 -2.35 16.21 2.15
N ASP A 379 -2.97 15.85 1.04
CA ASP A 379 -2.35 15.78 -0.28
C ASP A 379 -2.73 17.01 -1.10
N ARG A 380 -1.82 17.48 -1.96
CA ARG A 380 -2.07 18.55 -2.94
C ARG A 380 -2.13 17.97 -4.34
N VAL A 381 -3.05 18.50 -5.14
CA VAL A 381 -3.30 18.01 -6.50
C VAL A 381 -3.54 19.20 -7.44
N THR A 382 -3.27 18.99 -8.72
CA THR A 382 -3.56 19.97 -9.78
C THR A 382 -4.77 19.52 -10.56
N LEU A 383 -5.79 20.39 -10.70
CA LEU A 383 -6.95 20.15 -11.54
C LEU A 383 -6.57 20.44 -13.00
N LEU A 384 -6.87 19.53 -13.92
CA LEU A 384 -6.56 19.63 -15.33
C LEU A 384 -7.83 19.95 -16.14
N GLU A 385 -7.68 20.48 -17.38
CA GLU A 385 -8.76 20.96 -18.24
C GLU A 385 -9.87 19.93 -18.52
N ASN A 386 -9.50 18.66 -18.61
CA ASN A 386 -10.46 17.56 -18.87
C ASN A 386 -11.12 17.00 -17.60
N GLY A 387 -10.96 17.65 -16.44
CA GLY A 387 -11.43 17.18 -15.14
C GLY A 387 -10.55 16.08 -14.51
N SER A 388 -9.45 15.68 -15.19
CA SER A 388 -8.47 14.81 -14.58
C SER A 388 -7.68 15.56 -13.52
N VAL A 389 -7.06 14.80 -12.64
CA VAL A 389 -6.25 15.31 -11.53
C VAL A 389 -4.83 14.81 -11.67
N ARG A 390 -3.86 15.64 -11.39
CA ARG A 390 -2.44 15.27 -11.27
C ARG A 390 -2.04 15.38 -9.81
N PHE A 391 -1.36 14.36 -9.31
CA PHE A 391 -0.81 14.39 -7.96
C PHE A 391 0.32 15.44 -7.90
N GLY A 392 0.24 16.35 -6.96
CA GLY A 392 1.27 17.34 -6.68
C GLY A 392 2.28 16.80 -5.68
N ASP A 393 1.98 16.96 -4.42
CA ASP A 393 2.76 16.39 -3.31
C ASP A 393 1.91 16.41 -2.02
N ARG A 394 2.47 15.93 -0.93
CA ARG A 394 1.89 16.21 0.39
C ARG A 394 2.18 17.66 0.77
N ALA A 395 1.21 18.32 1.38
CA ALA A 395 1.35 19.72 1.80
C ALA A 395 2.63 19.99 2.61
N LYS A 396 3.08 18.99 3.40
CA LYS A 396 4.31 19.04 4.19
C LYS A 396 5.62 18.84 3.42
N ASP A 397 5.56 18.32 2.20
CA ASP A 397 6.71 18.03 1.34
C ASP A 397 6.83 19.05 0.17
N MET A 398 5.93 20.02 0.13
CA MET A 398 6.05 21.20 -0.73
C MET A 398 7.21 22.08 -0.25
N LEU A 399 8.06 22.48 -1.18
CA LEU A 399 9.11 23.45 -0.92
C LEU A 399 8.57 24.86 -1.17
N LYS A 400 9.06 25.81 -0.41
CA LYS A 400 8.84 27.26 -0.68
C LYS A 400 10.10 27.86 -1.25
N VAL A 401 10.10 28.15 -2.55
CA VAL A 401 11.27 28.67 -3.27
C VAL A 401 10.98 30.06 -3.81
N GLY A 402 11.50 31.11 -3.15
CA GLY A 402 11.31 32.48 -3.58
C GLY A 402 9.85 32.92 -3.60
N GLY A 403 9.02 32.42 -2.67
CA GLY A 403 7.59 32.70 -2.60
C GLY A 403 6.72 31.74 -3.41
N GLU A 404 7.31 30.88 -4.24
CA GLU A 404 6.61 29.88 -5.05
C GLU A 404 6.54 28.54 -4.35
N ASN A 405 5.38 27.86 -4.46
CA ASN A 405 5.21 26.47 -3.98
C ASN A 405 5.74 25.51 -5.04
N VAL A 406 6.72 24.68 -4.66
CA VAL A 406 7.36 23.69 -5.54
C VAL A 406 7.11 22.28 -5.02
N ALA A 407 6.47 21.46 -5.84
CA ALA A 407 6.29 20.05 -5.52
C ALA A 407 7.62 19.28 -5.68
N ALA A 408 8.11 18.68 -4.61
CA ALA A 408 9.30 17.84 -4.66
C ALA A 408 9.13 16.70 -5.68
N SER A 409 7.92 16.12 -5.74
CA SER A 409 7.57 15.04 -6.67
C SER A 409 7.69 15.44 -8.15
N GLU A 410 7.44 16.69 -8.50
CA GLU A 410 7.59 17.18 -9.88
C GLU A 410 9.06 17.10 -10.32
N ILE A 411 9.96 17.50 -9.45
CA ILE A 411 11.41 17.43 -9.68
C ILE A 411 11.86 15.97 -9.71
N GLU A 412 11.39 15.15 -8.75
CA GLU A 412 11.69 13.72 -8.67
C GLU A 412 11.27 12.97 -9.93
N GLN A 413 10.11 13.28 -10.51
CA GLN A 413 9.63 12.68 -11.75
C GLN A 413 10.56 12.96 -12.94
N VAL A 414 11.03 14.19 -13.08
CA VAL A 414 11.99 14.54 -14.15
C VAL A 414 13.30 13.79 -13.97
N ILE A 415 13.83 13.76 -12.76
CA ILE A 415 15.10 13.09 -12.47
C ILE A 415 14.98 11.58 -12.62
N ALA A 416 13.83 11.02 -12.27
CA ALA A 416 13.56 9.60 -12.39
C ALA A 416 13.62 9.07 -13.84
N LEU A 417 13.44 9.92 -14.84
CA LEU A 417 13.54 9.58 -16.26
C LEU A 417 14.99 9.59 -16.80
N VAL A 418 15.94 10.11 -16.04
CA VAL A 418 17.34 10.19 -16.46
C VAL A 418 17.98 8.79 -16.36
N SER A 419 18.60 8.37 -17.46
CA SER A 419 19.36 7.12 -17.51
C SER A 419 20.46 7.12 -16.44
N GLY A 420 20.65 6.03 -15.73
CA GLY A 420 21.61 5.92 -14.63
C GLY A 420 21.05 6.32 -13.25
N VAL A 421 19.82 6.81 -13.16
CA VAL A 421 19.13 7.07 -11.89
C VAL A 421 18.29 5.86 -11.50
N ARG A 422 18.57 5.26 -10.35
CA ARG A 422 17.73 4.22 -9.74
C ARG A 422 16.56 4.82 -8.98
N GLU A 423 16.83 5.81 -8.13
CA GLU A 423 15.83 6.49 -7.31
C GLU A 423 16.30 7.91 -6.97
N ALA A 424 15.36 8.83 -6.78
CA ALA A 424 15.64 10.20 -6.39
C ALA A 424 14.65 10.67 -5.32
N ALA A 425 15.12 11.50 -4.40
CA ALA A 425 14.29 12.17 -3.41
C ALA A 425 14.71 13.63 -3.27
N VAL A 426 13.74 14.55 -3.35
CA VAL A 426 13.95 15.98 -3.25
C VAL A 426 13.43 16.51 -1.93
N VAL A 427 14.22 17.35 -1.29
CA VAL A 427 13.86 18.07 -0.07
C VAL A 427 14.30 19.53 -0.13
N GLY A 428 13.61 20.39 0.61
CA GLY A 428 13.98 21.78 0.78
C GLY A 428 15.16 21.93 1.73
N LYS A 429 16.15 22.71 1.32
CA LYS A 429 17.23 23.24 2.17
C LYS A 429 16.98 24.72 2.42
N ARG A 430 17.04 25.15 3.66
CA ARG A 430 16.86 26.57 4.00
C ARG A 430 17.87 27.47 3.24
N HIS A 431 17.35 28.57 2.70
CA HIS A 431 18.13 29.55 1.96
C HIS A 431 17.78 30.97 2.41
N PRO A 432 18.77 31.83 2.71
CA PRO A 432 18.55 33.15 3.33
C PRO A 432 17.65 34.10 2.53
N MET A 433 17.60 33.95 1.20
CA MET A 433 16.84 34.86 0.31
C MET A 433 15.65 34.18 -0.38
N LEU A 434 15.59 32.87 -0.43
CA LEU A 434 14.58 32.11 -1.20
C LEU A 434 13.73 31.20 -0.31
N ASP A 435 13.76 31.39 1.01
CA ASP A 435 13.20 30.52 2.03
C ASP A 435 13.81 29.11 1.96
N GLU A 436 13.61 28.39 0.84
CA GLU A 436 14.19 27.09 0.57
C GLU A 436 14.76 27.03 -0.85
N VAL A 437 15.64 26.06 -1.08
CA VAL A 437 16.10 25.64 -2.41
C VAL A 437 16.01 24.11 -2.53
N PRO A 438 15.66 23.57 -3.71
CA PRO A 438 15.59 22.13 -3.91
C PRO A 438 17.00 21.51 -3.82
N VAL A 439 17.11 20.46 -3.02
CA VAL A 439 18.28 19.56 -2.94
C VAL A 439 17.80 18.15 -3.25
N VAL A 440 18.49 17.47 -4.14
CA VAL A 440 18.14 16.09 -4.52
C VAL A 440 19.16 15.08 -4.01
N PHE A 441 18.67 14.00 -3.44
CA PHE A 441 19.42 12.81 -3.12
C PHE A 441 19.14 11.76 -4.19
N ILE A 442 20.16 11.21 -4.82
CA ILE A 442 20.05 10.26 -5.93
C ILE A 442 20.77 8.97 -5.57
N ILE A 443 20.08 7.84 -5.75
CA ILE A 443 20.70 6.53 -5.80
C ILE A 443 21.00 6.23 -7.26
N PRO A 444 22.29 6.12 -7.67
CA PRO A 444 22.64 5.77 -9.03
C PRO A 444 22.43 4.27 -9.30
N GLN A 445 22.19 3.90 -10.55
CA GLN A 445 22.23 2.50 -10.98
C GLN A 445 23.64 1.95 -10.78
N GLY A 446 23.75 0.84 -10.04
CA GLY A 446 25.04 0.23 -9.71
C GLY A 446 25.73 0.75 -8.47
N GLY A 447 25.13 1.72 -7.74
CA GLY A 447 25.68 2.31 -6.50
C GLY A 447 26.64 3.47 -6.74
N VAL A 448 27.05 4.15 -5.66
CA VAL A 448 27.93 5.33 -5.72
C VAL A 448 29.31 4.99 -6.25
N ASP A 449 29.83 3.80 -5.96
CA ASP A 449 31.14 3.33 -6.46
C ASP A 449 31.21 3.20 -7.99
N LYS A 450 30.05 3.09 -8.67
CA LYS A 450 29.94 2.98 -10.13
C LYS A 450 29.19 4.17 -10.74
N LEU A 451 29.34 5.34 -10.13
CA LEU A 451 28.69 6.57 -10.58
C LEU A 451 29.15 6.94 -12.00
N PRO A 452 28.24 7.02 -13.00
CA PRO A 452 28.58 7.53 -14.33
C PRO A 452 29.10 8.98 -14.23
N HIS A 453 30.18 9.25 -14.94
CA HIS A 453 30.86 10.56 -14.91
C HIS A 453 29.96 11.72 -15.30
N ASP A 454 29.01 11.48 -16.19
CA ASP A 454 28.10 12.45 -16.77
C ASP A 454 26.71 12.49 -16.10
N LEU A 455 26.46 11.66 -15.07
CA LEU A 455 25.12 11.55 -14.45
C LEU A 455 24.67 12.87 -13.83
N HIS A 456 25.59 13.59 -13.15
CA HIS A 456 25.30 14.91 -12.59
C HIS A 456 24.80 15.88 -13.66
N ASP A 457 25.53 15.99 -14.76
CA ASP A 457 25.23 16.94 -15.84
C ASP A 457 23.97 16.52 -16.59
N SER A 458 23.75 15.22 -16.77
CA SER A 458 22.54 14.68 -17.37
C SER A 458 21.30 15.02 -16.55
N VAL A 459 21.36 14.87 -15.22
CA VAL A 459 20.27 15.25 -14.30
C VAL A 459 20.01 16.75 -14.36
N MET A 460 21.06 17.57 -14.30
CA MET A 460 20.91 19.02 -14.36
C MET A 460 20.36 19.50 -15.71
N MET A 461 20.78 18.88 -16.80
CA MET A 461 20.24 19.17 -18.14
C MET A 461 18.76 18.82 -18.24
N ALA A 462 18.36 17.64 -17.77
CA ALA A 462 16.96 17.22 -17.76
C ALA A 462 16.09 18.19 -16.93
N CYS A 463 16.55 18.58 -15.76
CA CYS A 463 15.83 19.54 -14.92
C CYS A 463 15.71 20.91 -15.59
N ARG A 464 16.79 21.45 -16.17
CA ARG A 464 16.76 22.76 -16.84
C ARG A 464 15.91 22.78 -18.10
N SER A 465 15.81 21.66 -18.80
CA SER A 465 14.97 21.56 -20.02
C SER A 465 13.49 21.38 -19.74
N SER A 466 13.13 20.89 -18.54
CA SER A 466 11.75 20.46 -18.24
C SER A 466 11.10 21.25 -17.10
N LEU A 467 11.87 22.00 -16.32
CA LEU A 467 11.39 22.69 -15.12
C LEU A 467 11.70 24.20 -15.20
N ALA A 468 10.87 24.99 -14.52
CA ALA A 468 11.17 26.41 -14.29
C ALA A 468 12.44 26.56 -13.43
N ASP A 469 13.19 27.66 -13.61
CA ASP A 469 14.50 27.89 -12.98
C ASP A 469 14.50 27.71 -11.45
N PHE A 470 13.44 28.15 -10.80
CA PHE A 470 13.32 28.06 -9.35
C PHE A 470 13.08 26.62 -8.85
N LYS A 471 12.68 25.70 -9.73
CA LYS A 471 12.50 24.26 -9.45
C LYS A 471 13.77 23.44 -9.68
N VAL A 472 14.76 24.01 -10.39
CA VAL A 472 16.01 23.29 -10.68
C VAL A 472 16.81 23.07 -9.39
N PRO A 473 17.23 21.82 -9.10
CA PRO A 473 18.01 21.52 -7.90
C PRO A 473 19.28 22.38 -7.80
N ARG A 474 19.55 22.92 -6.62
CA ARG A 474 20.79 23.66 -6.34
C ARG A 474 21.92 22.77 -5.85
N GLU A 475 21.59 21.59 -5.39
CA GLU A 475 22.57 20.62 -4.88
C GLU A 475 22.10 19.20 -5.24
N ILE A 476 23.04 18.36 -5.70
CA ILE A 476 22.84 16.93 -5.94
C ILE A 476 23.74 16.17 -5.02
N ARG A 477 23.19 15.20 -4.28
CA ARG A 477 23.93 14.26 -3.43
C ARG A 477 23.69 12.84 -3.92
N PHE A 478 24.76 12.14 -4.27
CA PHE A 478 24.70 10.72 -4.59
C PHE A 478 24.85 9.91 -3.32
N VAL A 479 23.94 8.93 -3.13
CA VAL A 479 23.88 8.08 -1.93
C VAL A 479 23.62 6.63 -2.34
N ASP A 480 24.06 5.69 -1.53
CA ASP A 480 23.81 4.26 -1.77
C ASP A 480 22.41 3.85 -1.36
N GLU A 481 21.83 4.54 -0.37
CA GLU A 481 20.49 4.29 0.13
C GLU A 481 19.79 5.59 0.57
N LEU A 482 18.47 5.59 0.49
CA LEU A 482 17.61 6.64 1.05
C LEU A 482 16.99 6.15 2.35
N PRO A 483 16.95 7.00 3.41
CA PRO A 483 16.26 6.63 4.64
C PRO A 483 14.79 6.39 4.35
N ARG A 484 14.26 5.30 4.93
CA ARG A 484 12.87 4.90 4.73
C ARG A 484 12.09 4.92 6.02
N SER A 485 10.82 5.28 5.90
CA SER A 485 9.85 5.05 6.96
C SER A 485 9.51 3.55 7.05
N THR A 486 8.86 3.15 8.12
CA THR A 486 8.32 1.79 8.30
C THR A 486 7.36 1.34 7.20
N LEU A 487 6.90 2.27 6.36
CA LEU A 487 6.03 2.01 5.21
C LEU A 487 6.78 2.03 3.86
N GLU A 488 8.06 1.76 3.83
CA GLU A 488 8.89 1.75 2.61
C GLU A 488 8.99 3.11 1.89
N LYS A 489 8.32 4.15 2.37
CA LYS A 489 8.39 5.48 1.78
C LYS A 489 9.67 6.18 2.21
N VAL A 490 10.25 6.96 1.31
CA VAL A 490 11.42 7.80 1.64
C VAL A 490 11.08 8.71 2.81
N ALA A 491 11.90 8.65 3.87
CA ALA A 491 11.75 9.48 5.05
C ALA A 491 12.37 10.87 4.81
N LYS A 492 11.68 11.72 4.05
CA LYS A 492 12.18 13.07 3.67
C LYS A 492 12.59 13.92 4.88
N ALA A 493 11.94 13.71 6.03
CA ALA A 493 12.33 14.39 7.28
C ALA A 493 13.76 14.04 7.72
N GLU A 494 14.19 12.79 7.53
CA GLU A 494 15.57 12.37 7.83
C GLU A 494 16.55 12.95 6.82
N LEU A 495 16.17 13.04 5.54
CA LEU A 495 17.00 13.70 4.53
C LEU A 495 17.21 15.19 4.83
N ARG A 496 16.17 15.89 5.33
CA ARG A 496 16.29 17.30 5.74
C ARG A 496 17.29 17.47 6.88
N LYS A 497 17.36 16.54 7.83
CA LYS A 497 18.36 16.57 8.92
C LYS A 497 19.79 16.48 8.41
N LEU A 498 20.02 15.79 7.29
CA LEU A 498 21.35 15.68 6.68
C LEU A 498 21.80 16.98 5.99
N LEU A 499 20.93 17.97 5.86
CA LEU A 499 21.23 19.26 5.22
C LEU A 499 21.63 20.35 6.21
N GLY A 500 21.47 20.11 7.52
CA GLY A 500 21.79 21.02 8.60
C GLY A 500 20.65 21.93 8.99
#